data_fb8a138577f94c5690ebf6d86a85c8d8
#
_entry.id   fb8a138577f94c5690ebf6d86a85c8d8
#
_cell.length_a   1.000
_cell.length_b   1.000
_cell.length_c   1.000
_cell.angle_alpha   90.00
_cell.angle_beta   90.00
_cell.angle_gamma   90.00
#
_symmetry.space_group_name_H-M   'P 1'
#
loop_
_entity.id
_entity.type
_entity.pdbx_description
1 polymer ?
#
loop_
_entity_poly.entity_id
_entity_poly.type
_entity_poly.pdbx_seq_one_letter_code
_entity_poly.pdbx_strand_id
1 'polypeptide(L)' 'MHDFHLANEIVKIAKENAQKNGLSKINKIVVELGDIVEHGENISAENLKFNINLLMPCKVKIRKINGDKWRLVEVEGE' A
#
# COMPACT_ATOMS: atom_id res chain seq x y z
N MET A 1 -12.69 -8.60 3.27
CA MET A 1 -12.13 -9.31 2.14
C MET A 1 -11.90 -8.46 0.92
N HIS A 2 -12.79 -7.56 0.66
CA HIS A 2 -12.71 -6.75 -0.56
C HIS A 2 -11.56 -5.76 -0.54
N ASP A 3 -11.18 -5.34 0.64
CA ASP A 3 -10.07 -4.39 0.81
C ASP A 3 -8.72 -4.97 0.41
N PHE A 4 -8.65 -6.29 0.29
CA PHE A 4 -7.41 -6.97 -0.09
C PHE A 4 -6.98 -6.69 -1.53
N HIS A 5 -7.90 -6.29 -2.40
CA HIS A 5 -7.53 -5.99 -3.78
C HIS A 5 -6.51 -4.87 -3.85
N LEU A 6 -6.78 -3.76 -3.17
CA LEU A 6 -5.85 -2.65 -3.18
C LEU A 6 -4.57 -3.00 -2.44
N ALA A 7 -4.68 -3.69 -1.30
CA ALA A 7 -3.50 -4.11 -0.55
C ALA A 7 -2.62 -5.03 -1.40
N ASN A 8 -3.21 -5.98 -2.12
CA ASN A 8 -2.47 -6.88 -3.00
C ASN A 8 -1.75 -6.11 -4.10
N GLU A 9 -2.41 -5.13 -4.71
CA GLU A 9 -1.80 -4.31 -5.75
C GLU A 9 -0.60 -3.53 -5.20
N ILE A 10 -0.77 -2.93 -4.04
CA ILE A 10 0.30 -2.14 -3.43
C ILE A 10 1.50 -3.03 -3.09
N VAL A 11 1.23 -4.18 -2.49
CA VAL A 11 2.30 -5.11 -2.11
C VAL A 11 3.04 -5.62 -3.35
N LYS A 12 2.30 -5.94 -4.40
CA LYS A 12 2.89 -6.40 -5.66
C LYS A 12 3.83 -5.35 -6.25
N ILE A 13 3.35 -4.11 -6.32
CA ILE A 13 4.14 -3.01 -6.87
C ILE A 13 5.36 -2.73 -5.99
N ALA A 14 5.18 -2.78 -4.67
CA ALA A 14 6.28 -2.56 -3.73
C ALA A 14 7.37 -3.61 -3.92
N LYS A 15 6.98 -4.87 -4.06
CA LYS A 15 7.94 -5.95 -4.28
C LYS A 15 8.65 -5.82 -5.61
N GLU A 16 7.96 -5.41 -6.65
CA GLU A 16 8.56 -5.18 -7.95
C GLU A 16 9.59 -4.05 -7.89
N ASN A 17 9.24 -2.96 -7.19
CA ASN A 17 10.17 -1.86 -7.00
C ASN A 17 11.40 -2.28 -6.20
N ALA A 18 11.20 -3.04 -5.14
CA ALA A 18 12.31 -3.53 -4.32
C ALA A 18 13.25 -4.38 -5.17
N GLN A 19 12.71 -5.25 -5.98
CA GLN A 19 13.50 -6.12 -6.83
C GLN A 19 14.32 -5.32 -7.84
N LYS A 20 13.70 -4.31 -8.45
CA LYS A 20 14.39 -3.45 -9.41
C LYS A 20 15.54 -2.67 -8.77
N ASN A 21 15.40 -2.34 -7.50
CA ASN A 21 16.40 -1.55 -6.78
C ASN A 21 17.37 -2.41 -5.96
N GLY A 22 17.31 -3.71 -6.13
CA GLY A 22 18.22 -4.62 -5.45
C GLY A 22 17.97 -4.78 -3.97
N LEU A 23 16.76 -4.48 -3.51
CA LEU A 23 16.41 -4.64 -2.11
C LEU A 23 15.99 -6.08 -1.84
N SER A 24 16.53 -6.67 -0.79
CA SER A 24 16.15 -8.01 -0.39
C SER A 24 15.04 -8.00 0.66
N LYS A 25 14.82 -6.86 1.29
CA LYS A 25 13.81 -6.73 2.34
C LYS A 25 13.21 -5.33 2.29
N ILE A 26 11.90 -5.26 2.44
CA ILE A 26 11.19 -3.98 2.52
C ILE A 26 10.93 -3.67 3.98
N ASN A 27 11.39 -2.51 4.45
CA ASN A 27 11.21 -2.08 5.83
C ASN A 27 10.06 -1.10 5.98
N LYS A 28 9.81 -0.29 4.96
CA LYS A 28 8.80 0.76 5.03
C LYS A 28 8.26 1.09 3.65
N ILE A 29 6.98 1.40 3.59
CA ILE A 29 6.39 1.97 2.37
C ILE A 29 5.56 3.19 2.74
N VAL A 30 5.42 4.11 1.79
CA VAL A 30 4.56 5.28 1.91
C VAL A 30 3.58 5.27 0.76
N VAL A 31 2.30 5.35 1.09
CA VAL A 31 1.21 5.31 0.12
C VAL A 31 0.37 6.58 0.25
N GLU A 32 0.04 7.20 -0.88
CA GLU A 32 -0.94 8.26 -0.92
C GLU A 32 -2.28 7.66 -1.30
N LEU A 33 -3.29 7.92 -0.48
CA LEU A 33 -4.61 7.32 -0.66
C LEU A 33 -5.67 8.40 -0.78
N GLY A 34 -6.36 8.41 -1.92
CA GLY A 34 -7.52 9.26 -2.13
C GLY A 34 -8.79 8.55 -1.70
N ASP A 35 -9.91 9.04 -2.19
CA ASP A 35 -11.22 8.45 -1.89
C ASP A 35 -11.46 7.29 -2.85
N ILE A 36 -10.98 6.12 -2.46
CA ILE A 36 -11.16 4.91 -3.24
C ILE A 36 -12.38 4.16 -2.71
N VAL A 37 -13.26 3.80 -3.62
CA VAL A 37 -14.47 3.06 -3.28
C VAL A 37 -14.38 1.65 -3.85
N GLU A 38 -14.54 0.67 -2.98
CA GLU A 38 -14.66 -0.73 -3.40
C GLU A 38 -15.95 -1.29 -2.81
N HIS A 39 -16.73 -1.92 -3.67
CA HIS A 39 -17.98 -2.55 -3.26
C HIS A 39 -18.91 -1.60 -2.49
N GLY A 40 -18.94 -0.33 -2.90
CA GLY A 40 -19.81 0.66 -2.32
C GLY A 40 -19.31 1.31 -1.05
N GLU A 41 -18.11 0.98 -0.61
CA GLU A 41 -17.54 1.54 0.62
C GLU A 41 -16.18 2.15 0.37
N ASN A 42 -15.90 3.24 1.07
CA ASN A 42 -14.57 3.86 1.00
C ASN A 42 -13.57 3.00 1.74
N ILE A 43 -12.39 2.86 1.15
CA ILE A 43 -11.29 2.14 1.80
C ILE A 43 -10.70 3.07 2.86
N SER A 44 -10.67 2.60 4.11
CA SER A 44 -10.06 3.37 5.18
C SER A 44 -8.56 3.14 5.21
N ALA A 45 -7.82 4.18 5.63
CA ALA A 45 -6.37 4.08 5.76
C ALA A 45 -5.98 2.99 6.76
N GLU A 46 -6.72 2.87 7.84
CA GLU A 46 -6.43 1.87 8.87
C GLU A 46 -6.60 0.44 8.35
N ASN A 47 -7.69 0.18 7.63
CA ASN A 47 -7.93 -1.13 7.07
C ASN A 47 -6.89 -1.48 6.01
N LEU A 48 -6.56 -0.51 5.17
CA LEU A 48 -5.55 -0.72 4.15
C LEU A 48 -4.20 -1.05 4.78
N LYS A 49 -3.81 -0.29 5.79
CA LYS A 49 -2.56 -0.52 6.50
C LYS A 49 -2.53 -1.91 7.13
N PHE A 50 -3.63 -2.31 7.77
CA PHE A 50 -3.74 -3.61 8.39
C PHE A 50 -3.59 -4.73 7.36
N ASN A 51 -4.29 -4.61 6.24
CA ASN A 51 -4.24 -5.62 5.19
C ASN A 51 -2.86 -5.73 4.55
N ILE A 52 -2.20 -4.59 4.34
CA ILE A 52 -0.84 -4.61 3.81
C ILE A 52 0.09 -5.35 4.78
N ASN A 53 -0.04 -5.09 6.08
CA ASN A 53 0.79 -5.75 7.07
C ASN A 53 0.55 -7.25 7.15
N LEU A 54 -0.66 -7.70 6.86
CA LEU A 54 -0.93 -9.13 6.80
C LEU A 54 -0.21 -9.80 5.64
N LEU A 55 -0.11 -9.09 4.52
CA LEU A 55 0.53 -9.62 3.32
C LEU A 55 2.04 -9.44 3.34
N MET A 56 2.50 -8.34 3.93
CA MET A 56 3.93 -7.99 3.94
C MET A 56 4.21 -7.17 5.19
N PRO A 57 4.72 -7.80 6.25
CA PRO A 57 5.03 -7.08 7.50
C PRO A 57 6.08 -6.01 7.27
N CYS A 58 5.68 -4.76 7.41
CA CYS A 58 6.58 -3.61 7.25
C CYS A 58 5.91 -2.39 7.85
N LYS A 59 6.66 -1.30 7.97
CA LYS A 59 6.09 -0.05 8.41
C LYS A 59 5.33 0.57 7.24
N VAL A 60 4.06 0.89 7.45
CA VAL A 60 3.22 1.48 6.40
C VAL A 60 2.77 2.87 6.84
N LYS A 61 3.05 3.86 6.02
CA LYS A 61 2.58 5.21 6.23
C LYS A 61 1.60 5.55 5.12
N ILE A 62 0.39 5.94 5.49
CA ILE A 62 -0.63 6.29 4.52
C ILE A 62 -0.96 7.77 4.66
N ARG A 63 -0.85 8.49 3.57
CA ARG A 63 -1.15 9.93 3.52
C ARG A 63 -2.44 10.12 2.74
N LYS A 64 -3.42 10.76 3.36
CA LYS A 64 -4.68 11.05 2.66
C LYS A 64 -4.47 12.20 1.69
N ILE A 65 -5.00 12.03 0.49
CA ILE A 65 -4.94 13.05 -0.55
C ILE A 65 -6.33 13.26 -1.13
N ASN A 66 -6.49 14.34 -1.86
CA ASN A 66 -7.73 14.62 -2.57
C ASN A 66 -7.78 13.80 -3.86
N GLY A 67 -9.00 13.47 -4.30
CA GLY A 67 -9.20 12.75 -5.52
C GLY A 67 -9.56 11.30 -5.28
N ASP A 68 -9.64 10.53 -6.34
CA ASP A 68 -10.09 9.14 -6.29
C ASP A 68 -9.00 8.17 -6.73
N LYS A 69 -7.75 8.54 -6.49
CA LYS A 69 -6.60 7.73 -6.90
C LYS A 69 -5.72 7.40 -5.71
N TRP A 70 -4.86 6.43 -5.89
CA TRP A 70 -3.85 6.09 -4.92
C TRP A 70 -2.50 5.98 -5.61
N ARG A 71 -1.44 6.10 -4.83
CA ARG A 71 -0.09 6.01 -5.40
C ARG A 71 0.88 5.50 -4.34
N LEU A 72 1.75 4.59 -4.75
CA LEU A 72 2.86 4.17 -3.92
C LEU A 72 3.99 5.18 -4.15
N VAL A 73 4.34 5.91 -3.10
CA VAL A 73 5.28 7.04 -3.20
C VAL A 73 6.70 6.60 -2.92
N GLU A 74 6.88 5.71 -1.96
CA GLU A 74 8.21 5.37 -1.48
C GLU A 74 8.26 3.95 -0.99
N VAL A 75 9.37 3.28 -1.29
CA VAL A 75 9.68 1.96 -0.76
C VAL A 75 11.08 2.03 -0.20
N GLU A 76 11.24 1.71 1.09
CA GLU A 76 12.53 1.69 1.76
C GLU A 76 12.86 0.27 2.22
N GLY A 77 14.12 -0.10 2.11
CA GLY A 77 14.54 -1.42 2.52
C GLY A 77 16.04 -1.61 2.42
N GLU A 78 16.44 -2.87 2.54
CA GLU A 78 17.86 -3.24 2.51
C GLU A 78 18.15 -4.25 1.42
#